data_2ddc591617e42668e7e8814609d9b1ff
#
_entry.id   2ddc591617e42668e7e8814609d9b1ff
#
_cell.length_a   1.000
_cell.length_b   1.000
_cell.length_c   1.000
_cell.angle_alpha   90.00
_cell.angle_beta   90.00
_cell.angle_gamma   90.00
#
_symmetry.space_group_name_H-M   'P 1'
#
loop_
_entity.id
_entity.type
_entity.pdbx_description
1 polymer ?
#
loop_
_entity_poly.entity_id
_entity_poly.type
_entity_poly.pdbx_seq_one_letter_code
_entity_poly.pdbx_strand_id
1 'polypeptide(L)'
;VGGVSFTGSFTWGDDTPGFVFPDRLANNPKIIADCCTHESGHTVGLSHQAKYNASCNLVTIYNDGAGTGEIGWAPVMGNSYGRNISGWNNGPTPSGCTSDQDNLSIITSRNGFTYRIDDHSDDPNDHPTGVNIDNAQFATEGIITTNTDKDVFQFNLQRTGVFHLDAKPFSVGPNNDGANLDMKLTLLNAAKEVIAVYDPKDILNVVIDTTLHAGNYYLMVQGAGNANA
;
A
#
# COMPACT_ATOMS: atom_id res chain seq x y z
N VAL A 1 -24.30 7.74 7.39
CA VAL A 1 -23.18 8.39 6.68
C VAL A 1 -22.03 8.51 7.66
N GLY A 2 -20.85 8.02 7.26
CA GLY A 2 -19.62 8.07 8.07
C GLY A 2 -18.91 9.41 7.95
N GLY A 3 -19.00 10.05 6.79
CA GLY A 3 -18.45 11.37 6.51
C GLY A 3 -19.22 12.09 5.41
N VAL A 4 -18.86 13.32 5.13
CA VAL A 4 -19.36 14.13 4.03
C VAL A 4 -18.38 15.22 3.65
N SER A 5 -18.19 15.45 2.35
CA SER A 5 -17.37 16.52 1.81
C SER A 5 -17.92 17.02 0.48
N PHE A 6 -17.43 18.17 0.03
CA PHE A 6 -17.85 18.76 -1.25
C PHE A 6 -16.84 18.37 -2.35
N THR A 7 -17.32 17.73 -3.40
CA THR A 7 -16.49 17.27 -4.51
C THR A 7 -15.81 18.47 -5.21
N GLY A 8 -14.47 18.43 -5.29
CA GLY A 8 -13.65 19.46 -5.93
C GLY A 8 -13.41 20.71 -5.08
N SER A 9 -13.80 20.72 -3.81
CA SER A 9 -13.69 21.89 -2.94
C SER A 9 -12.24 22.32 -2.66
N PHE A 10 -11.27 21.41 -2.80
CA PHE A 10 -9.85 21.71 -2.59
C PHE A 10 -9.36 22.89 -3.44
N THR A 11 -9.91 23.08 -4.62
CA THR A 11 -9.50 24.15 -5.56
C THR A 11 -10.40 25.39 -5.51
N TRP A 12 -11.37 25.48 -4.59
CA TRP A 12 -12.28 26.62 -4.51
C TRP A 12 -11.63 27.88 -3.92
N GLY A 13 -10.51 27.71 -3.20
CA GLY A 13 -9.78 28.85 -2.60
C GLY A 13 -10.43 29.38 -1.32
N ASP A 14 -11.26 28.57 -0.67
CA ASP A 14 -11.88 28.87 0.61
C ASP A 14 -11.68 27.69 1.60
N ASP A 15 -12.07 27.88 2.86
CA ASP A 15 -11.92 26.91 3.94
C ASP A 15 -13.11 25.94 4.03
N THR A 16 -13.66 25.47 2.89
CA THR A 16 -14.75 24.51 2.87
C THR A 16 -14.33 23.18 3.52
N PRO A 17 -14.92 22.78 4.68
CA PRO A 17 -14.48 21.60 5.41
C PRO A 17 -15.09 20.30 4.83
N GLY A 18 -14.35 19.20 5.01
CA GLY A 18 -14.92 17.85 5.04
C GLY A 18 -15.20 17.43 6.50
N PHE A 19 -16.16 16.56 6.68
CA PHE A 19 -16.57 16.06 7.99
C PHE A 19 -16.48 14.54 8.05
N VAL A 20 -16.02 14.03 9.19
CA VAL A 20 -16.02 12.60 9.52
C VAL A 20 -16.66 12.43 10.89
N PHE A 21 -17.53 11.44 11.03
CA PHE A 21 -18.33 11.19 12.23
C PHE A 21 -17.89 9.87 12.91
N PRO A 22 -16.93 9.90 13.86
CA PRO A 22 -16.37 8.70 14.48
C PRO A 22 -17.42 7.78 15.10
N ASP A 23 -18.46 8.34 15.75
CA ASP A 23 -19.55 7.57 16.36
C ASP A 23 -20.32 6.72 15.34
N ARG A 24 -20.37 7.16 14.08
CA ARG A 24 -21.00 6.44 12.97
C ARG A 24 -20.09 5.35 12.38
N LEU A 25 -18.82 5.36 12.78
CA LEU A 25 -17.74 4.46 12.33
C LEU A 25 -17.28 3.55 13.48
N ALA A 26 -18.16 3.31 14.45
CA ALA A 26 -17.90 2.48 15.65
C ALA A 26 -16.63 2.90 16.44
N ASN A 27 -16.18 4.14 16.29
CA ASN A 27 -14.92 4.64 16.84
C ASN A 27 -13.71 3.76 16.48
N ASN A 28 -13.77 3.04 15.34
CA ASN A 28 -12.69 2.18 14.88
C ASN A 28 -11.64 3.03 14.13
N PRO A 29 -10.35 3.02 14.58
CA PRO A 29 -9.31 3.87 14.00
C PRO A 29 -9.08 3.66 12.50
N LYS A 30 -9.10 2.39 12.04
CA LYS A 30 -8.93 2.05 10.61
C LYS A 30 -10.09 2.60 9.78
N ILE A 31 -11.33 2.39 10.21
CA ILE A 31 -12.52 2.85 9.48
C ILE A 31 -12.58 4.39 9.46
N ILE A 32 -12.17 5.05 10.55
CA ILE A 32 -12.07 6.51 10.59
C ILE A 32 -11.01 7.02 9.61
N ALA A 33 -9.84 6.39 9.57
CA ALA A 33 -8.76 6.75 8.64
C ALA A 33 -9.21 6.56 7.18
N ASP A 34 -9.86 5.44 6.84
CA ASP A 34 -10.43 5.20 5.51
C ASP A 34 -11.47 6.27 5.15
N CYS A 35 -12.35 6.63 6.09
CA CYS A 35 -13.35 7.66 5.86
C CYS A 35 -12.71 9.04 5.66
N CYS A 36 -11.70 9.41 6.45
CA CYS A 36 -10.95 10.64 6.24
C CYS A 36 -10.33 10.68 4.84
N THR A 37 -9.72 9.59 4.40
CA THR A 37 -9.11 9.47 3.08
C THR A 37 -10.17 9.55 1.97
N HIS A 38 -11.31 8.87 2.14
CA HIS A 38 -12.45 8.91 1.22
C HIS A 38 -12.99 10.34 1.04
N GLU A 39 -13.29 11.03 2.15
CA GLU A 39 -13.79 12.40 2.10
C GLU A 39 -12.75 13.37 1.53
N SER A 40 -11.47 13.19 1.83
CA SER A 40 -10.39 13.94 1.19
C SER A 40 -10.34 13.67 -0.32
N GLY A 41 -10.58 12.44 -0.75
CA GLY A 41 -10.73 12.07 -2.16
C GLY A 41 -11.82 12.88 -2.86
N HIS A 42 -12.98 13.06 -2.24
CA HIS A 42 -14.02 13.93 -2.79
C HIS A 42 -13.54 15.38 -2.92
N THR A 43 -12.86 15.94 -1.92
CA THR A 43 -12.38 17.34 -2.01
C THR A 43 -11.44 17.55 -3.19
N VAL A 44 -10.63 16.58 -3.58
CA VAL A 44 -9.75 16.64 -4.75
C VAL A 44 -10.41 16.22 -6.06
N GLY A 45 -11.73 16.07 -6.07
CA GLY A 45 -12.55 15.89 -7.28
C GLY A 45 -12.88 14.45 -7.64
N LEU A 46 -12.70 13.48 -6.74
CA LEU A 46 -13.05 12.10 -6.99
C LEU A 46 -14.54 11.84 -6.69
N SER A 47 -15.17 11.04 -7.55
CA SER A 47 -16.47 10.43 -7.34
C SER A 47 -16.30 9.06 -6.67
N HIS A 48 -17.41 8.45 -6.23
CA HIS A 48 -17.38 7.06 -5.77
C HIS A 48 -16.92 6.12 -6.88
N GLN A 49 -16.35 4.99 -6.49
CA GLN A 49 -16.08 3.86 -7.37
C GLN A 49 -17.11 2.77 -7.14
N ALA A 50 -17.76 2.35 -8.23
CA ALA A 50 -18.85 1.39 -8.25
C ALA A 50 -18.35 -0.01 -8.63
N LYS A 51 -19.18 -1.01 -8.38
CA LYS A 51 -18.97 -2.39 -8.82
C LYS A 51 -20.02 -2.78 -9.83
N TYR A 52 -19.58 -3.34 -10.94
CA TYR A 52 -20.43 -3.86 -12.00
C TYR A 52 -20.18 -5.35 -12.19
N ASN A 53 -21.18 -6.07 -12.67
CA ASN A 53 -21.01 -7.47 -13.06
C ASN A 53 -20.48 -7.57 -14.50
N ALA A 54 -20.17 -8.80 -14.93
CA ALA A 54 -19.65 -9.08 -16.27
C ALA A 54 -20.57 -8.63 -17.43
N SER A 55 -21.87 -8.42 -17.16
CA SER A 55 -22.84 -7.93 -18.12
C SER A 55 -23.03 -6.41 -18.04
N CYS A 56 -22.13 -5.68 -17.38
CA CYS A 56 -22.19 -4.23 -17.20
C CYS A 56 -23.43 -3.73 -16.42
N ASN A 57 -24.02 -4.58 -15.58
CA ASN A 57 -25.08 -4.15 -14.67
C ASN A 57 -24.47 -3.68 -13.34
N LEU A 58 -24.93 -2.54 -12.85
CA LEU A 58 -24.52 -2.00 -11.54
C LEU A 58 -24.87 -2.99 -10.43
N VAL A 59 -23.89 -3.41 -9.66
CA VAL A 59 -24.05 -4.24 -8.46
C VAL A 59 -24.18 -3.35 -7.23
N THR A 60 -23.29 -2.39 -7.06
CA THR A 60 -23.32 -1.39 -5.99
C THR A 60 -22.61 -0.11 -6.41
N ILE A 61 -23.07 1.02 -5.87
CA ILE A 61 -22.44 2.33 -6.08
C ILE A 61 -21.16 2.51 -5.24
N TYR A 62 -20.93 1.62 -4.27
CA TYR A 62 -19.70 1.58 -3.46
C TYR A 62 -19.05 0.21 -3.63
N ASN A 63 -18.00 0.14 -4.42
CA ASN A 63 -17.26 -1.10 -4.63
C ASN A 63 -16.69 -1.60 -3.29
N ASP A 64 -17.12 -2.78 -2.86
CA ASP A 64 -16.70 -3.45 -1.63
C ASP A 64 -15.45 -4.33 -1.81
N GLY A 65 -14.81 -4.24 -2.97
CA GLY A 65 -13.56 -4.91 -3.29
C GLY A 65 -13.68 -6.43 -3.41
N ALA A 66 -12.59 -7.10 -3.06
CA ALA A 66 -12.42 -8.55 -3.16
C ALA A 66 -11.50 -9.09 -2.05
N GLY A 67 -11.40 -10.43 -1.95
CA GLY A 67 -10.55 -11.11 -0.97
C GLY A 67 -11.09 -11.03 0.46
N THR A 68 -10.36 -11.65 1.39
CA THR A 68 -10.66 -11.71 2.83
C THR A 68 -9.36 -11.74 3.64
N GLY A 69 -9.42 -11.52 4.96
CA GLY A 69 -8.25 -11.52 5.82
C GLY A 69 -7.33 -10.32 5.57
N GLU A 70 -6.05 -10.47 5.85
CA GLU A 70 -5.07 -9.39 5.73
C GLU A 70 -4.95 -8.84 4.29
N ILE A 71 -5.08 -9.71 3.29
CA ILE A 71 -4.97 -9.38 1.86
C ILE A 71 -6.29 -8.92 1.22
N GLY A 72 -7.38 -8.87 1.99
CA GLY A 72 -8.67 -8.36 1.50
C GLY A 72 -8.55 -6.89 1.14
N TRP A 73 -8.94 -6.52 -0.08
CA TRP A 73 -8.75 -5.18 -0.64
C TRP A 73 -10.08 -4.55 -1.10
N ALA A 74 -10.19 -3.24 -0.95
CA ALA A 74 -11.23 -2.44 -1.62
C ALA A 74 -10.71 -1.04 -1.98
N PRO A 75 -11.27 -0.39 -3.02
CA PRO A 75 -10.91 0.99 -3.33
C PRO A 75 -11.41 1.93 -2.23
N VAL A 76 -10.59 2.89 -1.85
CA VAL A 76 -10.94 3.88 -0.82
C VAL A 76 -12.15 4.73 -1.24
N MET A 77 -12.34 5.01 -2.55
CA MET A 77 -13.54 5.69 -3.07
C MET A 77 -14.74 4.75 -3.26
N GLY A 78 -14.61 3.48 -2.87
CA GLY A 78 -15.70 2.52 -2.74
C GLY A 78 -16.14 2.35 -1.28
N ASN A 79 -16.14 1.10 -0.80
CA ASN A 79 -16.43 0.74 0.59
C ASN A 79 -15.31 -0.17 1.13
N SER A 80 -14.28 0.44 1.68
CA SER A 80 -13.10 -0.26 2.22
C SER A 80 -13.24 -0.67 3.68
N TYR A 81 -14.32 -0.31 4.36
CA TYR A 81 -14.48 -0.51 5.81
C TYR A 81 -14.40 -1.96 6.26
N GLY A 82 -14.83 -2.89 5.42
CA GLY A 82 -14.78 -4.33 5.69
C GLY A 82 -13.55 -5.05 5.13
N ARG A 83 -12.56 -4.31 4.62
CA ARG A 83 -11.32 -4.86 4.04
C ARG A 83 -10.11 -4.33 4.79
N ASN A 84 -9.03 -5.07 4.77
CA ASN A 84 -7.79 -4.63 5.42
C ASN A 84 -7.04 -3.61 4.55
N ILE A 85 -6.78 -3.96 3.30
CA ILE A 85 -6.11 -3.07 2.35
C ILE A 85 -7.12 -2.10 1.75
N SER A 86 -6.80 -0.81 1.79
CA SER A 86 -7.54 0.22 1.08
C SER A 86 -6.58 1.07 0.23
N GLY A 87 -6.99 1.45 -0.97
CA GLY A 87 -6.09 2.20 -1.86
C GLY A 87 -6.82 2.99 -2.93
N TRP A 88 -6.09 3.92 -3.51
CA TRP A 88 -6.50 4.60 -4.72
C TRP A 88 -6.56 3.61 -5.87
N ASN A 89 -7.56 3.72 -6.71
CA ASN A 89 -7.84 2.75 -7.77
C ASN A 89 -8.16 3.43 -9.09
N ASN A 90 -7.96 2.70 -10.17
CA ASN A 90 -8.50 3.00 -11.48
C ASN A 90 -9.66 2.06 -11.76
N GLY A 91 -10.89 2.57 -11.73
CA GLY A 91 -12.07 1.72 -11.89
C GLY A 91 -13.35 2.52 -12.10
N PRO A 92 -14.47 1.83 -12.41
CA PRO A 92 -15.69 2.46 -12.86
C PRO A 92 -16.38 3.27 -11.75
N THR A 93 -16.97 4.40 -12.16
CA THR A 93 -17.83 5.23 -11.32
C THR A 93 -19.30 4.78 -11.44
N PRO A 94 -20.22 5.28 -10.59
CA PRO A 94 -21.66 5.03 -10.75
C PRO A 94 -22.26 5.51 -12.07
N SER A 95 -21.51 6.29 -12.88
CA SER A 95 -21.98 6.80 -14.16
C SER A 95 -21.98 5.75 -15.28
N GLY A 96 -21.27 4.65 -15.11
CA GLY A 96 -21.25 3.54 -16.08
C GLY A 96 -20.06 2.61 -15.92
N CYS A 97 -20.20 1.37 -16.37
CA CYS A 97 -19.16 0.34 -16.23
C CYS A 97 -17.88 0.59 -17.07
N THR A 98 -17.92 1.55 -17.98
CA THR A 98 -16.79 2.02 -18.78
C THR A 98 -16.39 3.45 -18.41
N SER A 99 -17.01 4.02 -17.39
CA SER A 99 -16.71 5.34 -16.86
C SER A 99 -15.64 5.24 -15.79
N ASP A 100 -14.43 4.86 -16.19
CA ASP A 100 -13.31 4.65 -15.27
C ASP A 100 -12.79 5.98 -14.73
N GLN A 101 -12.44 5.96 -13.47
CA GLN A 101 -11.81 7.05 -12.73
C GLN A 101 -10.46 6.57 -12.21
N ASP A 102 -9.39 7.07 -12.80
CA ASP A 102 -8.04 6.92 -12.26
C ASP A 102 -7.82 7.95 -11.15
N ASN A 103 -7.91 7.50 -9.90
CA ASN A 103 -7.82 8.35 -8.73
C ASN A 103 -6.49 9.10 -8.68
N LEU A 104 -5.37 8.41 -8.86
CA LEU A 104 -4.04 9.02 -8.78
C LEU A 104 -3.80 10.03 -9.88
N SER A 105 -4.25 9.75 -11.11
CA SER A 105 -4.17 10.68 -12.22
C SER A 105 -4.94 11.98 -11.93
N ILE A 106 -6.14 11.90 -11.36
CA ILE A 106 -6.94 13.08 -11.00
C ILE A 106 -6.26 13.87 -9.86
N ILE A 107 -5.81 13.19 -8.81
CA ILE A 107 -5.15 13.82 -7.67
C ILE A 107 -3.92 14.60 -8.13
N THR A 108 -3.07 14.01 -8.97
CA THR A 108 -1.79 14.59 -9.37
C THR A 108 -1.95 15.63 -10.47
N SER A 109 -2.83 15.41 -11.47
CA SER A 109 -2.93 16.31 -12.62
C SER A 109 -3.78 17.57 -12.37
N ARG A 110 -4.75 17.51 -11.45
CA ARG A 110 -5.72 18.58 -11.23
C ARG A 110 -5.47 19.41 -9.99
N ASN A 111 -4.79 18.85 -8.99
CA ASN A 111 -4.68 19.47 -7.67
C ASN A 111 -3.25 19.87 -7.30
N GLY A 112 -2.27 19.68 -8.20
CA GLY A 112 -0.87 20.06 -7.98
C GLY A 112 -0.10 19.15 -7.01
N PHE A 113 -0.65 18.01 -6.63
CA PHE A 113 0.08 17.00 -5.89
C PHE A 113 1.04 16.24 -6.79
N THR A 114 2.10 15.71 -6.21
CA THR A 114 3.05 14.82 -6.88
C THR A 114 3.16 13.52 -6.12
N TYR A 115 3.74 12.51 -6.75
CA TYR A 115 4.17 11.32 -6.01
C TYR A 115 5.26 11.70 -5.02
N ARG A 116 5.34 10.94 -3.93
CA ARG A 116 6.44 11.06 -2.98
C ARG A 116 7.74 10.73 -3.70
N ILE A 117 8.83 11.42 -3.31
CA ILE A 117 10.17 11.10 -3.81
C ILE A 117 10.53 9.72 -3.23
N ASP A 118 11.08 8.87 -4.07
CA ASP A 118 11.65 7.59 -3.70
C ASP A 118 12.78 7.78 -2.68
N ASP A 119 12.82 6.96 -1.65
CA ASP A 119 13.77 7.08 -0.54
C ASP A 119 14.93 6.08 -0.61
N HIS A 120 14.81 5.04 -1.45
CA HIS A 120 15.86 4.05 -1.67
C HIS A 120 16.02 3.72 -3.14
N SER A 121 17.15 3.16 -3.53
CA SER A 121 17.39 2.78 -4.92
C SER A 121 16.66 1.48 -5.30
N ASP A 122 16.08 1.46 -6.50
CA ASP A 122 15.44 0.29 -7.10
C ASP A 122 16.40 -0.80 -7.60
N ASP A 123 17.68 -0.44 -7.80
CA ASP A 123 18.66 -1.31 -8.45
C ASP A 123 19.82 -1.65 -7.48
N PRO A 124 20.08 -2.94 -7.24
CA PRO A 124 21.24 -3.36 -6.43
C PRO A 124 22.59 -2.93 -7.02
N ASN A 125 22.64 -2.44 -8.26
CA ASN A 125 23.85 -1.90 -8.91
C ASN A 125 23.98 -0.39 -8.77
N ASP A 126 22.92 0.30 -8.37
CA ASP A 126 22.88 1.77 -8.30
C ASP A 126 22.67 2.24 -6.85
N HIS A 127 23.76 2.29 -6.08
CA HIS A 127 23.79 2.86 -4.73
C HIS A 127 22.74 2.29 -3.76
N PRO A 128 22.65 0.95 -3.57
CA PRO A 128 21.74 0.37 -2.60
C PRO A 128 22.03 0.90 -1.19
N THR A 129 20.98 1.07 -0.41
CA THR A 129 21.10 1.58 0.96
C THR A 129 21.87 0.61 1.86
N GLY A 130 23.02 1.04 2.36
CA GLY A 130 23.84 0.24 3.27
C GLY A 130 23.20 0.13 4.66
N VAL A 131 22.99 -1.09 5.12
CA VAL A 131 22.50 -1.38 6.47
C VAL A 131 23.64 -1.85 7.36
N ASN A 132 23.86 -1.15 8.46
CA ASN A 132 24.86 -1.52 9.44
C ASN A 132 24.31 -2.57 10.41
N ILE A 133 25.03 -3.69 10.55
CA ILE A 133 24.70 -4.71 11.55
C ILE A 133 25.50 -4.39 12.82
N ASP A 134 24.80 -4.01 13.88
CA ASP A 134 25.40 -3.78 15.20
C ASP A 134 24.89 -4.85 16.17
N ASN A 135 25.82 -5.44 16.96
CA ASN A 135 25.49 -6.51 17.91
C ASN A 135 24.65 -7.66 17.31
N ALA A 136 24.91 -8.02 16.05
CA ALA A 136 24.15 -9.00 15.27
C ALA A 136 22.67 -8.62 15.03
N GLN A 137 22.33 -7.33 15.08
CA GLN A 137 21.00 -6.80 14.83
C GLN A 137 21.06 -5.63 13.84
N PHE A 138 20.00 -5.45 13.09
CA PHE A 138 19.77 -4.26 12.27
C PHE A 138 18.28 -3.93 12.22
N ALA A 139 17.97 -2.68 11.93
CA ALA A 139 16.65 -2.22 11.57
C ALA A 139 16.77 -1.19 10.45
N THR A 140 15.82 -1.19 9.54
CA THR A 140 15.69 -0.20 8.48
C THR A 140 14.20 -0.03 8.14
N GLU A 141 13.87 1.05 7.46
CA GLU A 141 12.53 1.35 7.00
C GLU A 141 12.61 1.95 5.59
N GLY A 142 11.50 1.94 4.86
CA GLY A 142 11.38 2.50 3.53
C GLY A 142 9.92 2.67 3.13
N ILE A 143 9.69 3.27 1.97
CA ILE A 143 8.34 3.57 1.47
C ILE A 143 8.24 3.20 0.00
N ILE A 144 7.47 2.19 -0.30
CA ILE A 144 7.12 1.85 -1.69
C ILE A 144 6.18 2.94 -2.24
N THR A 145 6.72 3.80 -3.07
CA THR A 145 6.07 5.04 -3.55
C THR A 145 5.20 4.82 -4.78
N THR A 146 5.51 3.82 -5.60
CA THR A 146 4.78 3.47 -6.83
C THR A 146 4.66 1.96 -7.00
N ASN A 147 3.87 1.50 -7.97
CA ASN A 147 3.71 0.07 -8.26
C ASN A 147 4.97 -0.59 -8.84
N THR A 148 5.95 0.19 -9.25
CA THR A 148 7.21 -0.31 -9.82
C THR A 148 8.41 -0.10 -8.91
N ASP A 149 8.21 0.59 -7.83
CA ASP A 149 9.19 0.94 -6.82
C ASP A 149 9.70 -0.29 -6.05
N LYS A 150 10.99 -0.26 -5.73
CA LYS A 150 11.70 -1.32 -5.01
C LYS A 150 12.78 -0.71 -4.14
N ASP A 151 12.72 -0.98 -2.88
CA ASP A 151 13.78 -0.56 -1.95
C ASP A 151 14.87 -1.62 -1.86
N VAL A 152 16.09 -1.28 -2.22
CA VAL A 152 17.24 -2.21 -2.15
C VAL A 152 18.17 -1.84 -1.00
N PHE A 153 18.30 -2.77 -0.08
CA PHE A 153 19.21 -2.69 1.08
C PHE A 153 20.40 -3.61 0.90
N GLN A 154 21.59 -3.12 1.24
CA GLN A 154 22.84 -3.92 1.25
C GLN A 154 23.31 -4.14 2.67
N PHE A 155 23.67 -5.37 3.01
CA PHE A 155 24.28 -5.72 4.29
C PHE A 155 25.43 -6.70 4.15
N ASN A 156 26.30 -6.75 5.16
CA ASN A 156 27.47 -7.65 5.19
C ASN A 156 27.43 -8.52 6.44
N LEU A 157 27.53 -9.83 6.25
CA LEU A 157 27.68 -10.81 7.33
C LEU A 157 29.15 -11.17 7.52
N GLN A 158 29.69 -10.91 8.70
CA GLN A 158 31.08 -11.19 9.05
C GLN A 158 31.38 -12.68 9.28
N ARG A 159 30.32 -13.49 9.52
CA ARG A 159 30.41 -14.94 9.77
C ARG A 159 29.15 -15.66 9.29
N THR A 160 29.31 -16.93 8.98
CA THR A 160 28.18 -17.82 8.69
C THR A 160 27.30 -18.00 9.94
N GLY A 161 25.99 -17.93 9.78
CA GLY A 161 25.04 -18.07 10.87
C GLY A 161 23.59 -18.03 10.44
N VAL A 162 22.71 -18.14 11.41
CA VAL A 162 21.28 -17.95 11.20
C VAL A 162 21.02 -16.49 10.90
N PHE A 163 20.27 -16.25 9.83
CA PHE A 163 19.75 -14.94 9.45
C PHE A 163 18.23 -14.96 9.66
N HIS A 164 17.76 -14.13 10.58
CA HIS A 164 16.36 -13.91 10.84
C HIS A 164 15.99 -12.47 10.48
N LEU A 165 14.93 -12.30 9.70
CA LEU A 165 14.37 -10.99 9.36
C LEU A 165 12.84 -11.06 9.53
N ASP A 166 12.26 -10.06 10.19
CA ASP A 166 10.82 -9.85 10.30
C ASP A 166 10.49 -8.49 9.67
N ALA A 167 10.02 -8.50 8.43
CA ALA A 167 9.63 -7.31 7.69
C ALA A 167 8.11 -7.13 7.82
N LYS A 168 7.70 -5.94 8.28
CA LYS A 168 6.29 -5.61 8.56
C LYS A 168 5.88 -4.36 7.82
N PRO A 169 4.71 -4.35 7.15
CA PRO A 169 4.12 -3.11 6.66
C PRO A 169 3.68 -2.26 7.86
N PHE A 170 3.68 -0.94 7.68
CA PHE A 170 3.08 -0.06 8.67
C PHE A 170 1.60 -0.39 8.86
N SER A 171 1.16 -0.50 10.10
CA SER A 171 -0.24 -0.80 10.46
C SER A 171 -0.73 0.14 11.57
N VAL A 172 -2.04 0.35 11.64
CA VAL A 172 -2.67 1.19 12.67
C VAL A 172 -3.20 0.39 13.85
N GLY A 173 -3.14 -0.94 13.77
CA GLY A 173 -3.61 -1.86 14.80
C GLY A 173 -2.89 -3.20 14.79
N PRO A 174 -3.27 -4.13 15.68
CA PRO A 174 -2.70 -5.47 15.72
C PRO A 174 -3.04 -6.27 14.47
N ASN A 175 -2.25 -7.32 14.18
CA ASN A 175 -2.47 -8.23 13.04
C ASN A 175 -2.51 -7.51 11.67
N ASN A 176 -1.61 -6.55 11.47
CA ASN A 176 -1.51 -5.73 10.26
C ASN A 176 -2.80 -4.95 9.92
N ASP A 177 -3.64 -4.62 10.91
CA ASP A 177 -4.88 -3.87 10.69
C ASP A 177 -4.60 -2.50 10.06
N GLY A 178 -5.18 -2.28 8.88
CA GLY A 178 -4.99 -1.08 8.07
C GLY A 178 -3.64 -0.97 7.37
N ALA A 179 -2.84 -2.04 7.32
CA ALA A 179 -1.64 -2.06 6.50
C ALA A 179 -1.99 -2.15 5.01
N ASN A 180 -1.27 -1.41 4.18
CA ASN A 180 -1.57 -1.25 2.75
C ASN A 180 -0.48 -1.77 1.80
N LEU A 181 0.55 -2.43 2.31
CA LEU A 181 1.61 -3.03 1.50
C LEU A 181 1.58 -4.55 1.64
N ASP A 182 1.21 -5.24 0.57
CA ASP A 182 1.41 -6.67 0.38
C ASP A 182 2.87 -6.89 -0.03
N MET A 183 3.67 -7.36 0.91
CA MET A 183 5.13 -7.27 0.83
C MET A 183 5.73 -8.50 0.20
N LYS A 184 6.65 -8.28 -0.76
CA LYS A 184 7.50 -9.31 -1.34
C LYS A 184 8.97 -8.96 -1.12
N LEU A 185 9.73 -9.92 -0.65
CA LEU A 185 11.17 -9.80 -0.46
C LEU A 185 11.94 -10.72 -1.40
N THR A 186 13.00 -10.16 -2.00
CA THR A 186 13.95 -10.94 -2.80
C THR A 186 15.33 -10.82 -2.19
N LEU A 187 15.91 -11.95 -1.82
CA LEU A 187 17.27 -12.03 -1.28
C LEU A 187 18.25 -12.35 -2.41
N LEU A 188 19.32 -11.54 -2.54
CA LEU A 188 20.36 -11.72 -3.55
C LEU A 188 21.74 -11.91 -2.89
N ASN A 189 22.62 -12.64 -3.58
CA ASN A 189 24.02 -12.82 -3.18
C ASN A 189 24.91 -11.63 -3.58
N ALA A 190 26.20 -11.71 -3.29
CA ALA A 190 27.20 -10.69 -3.65
C ALA A 190 27.32 -10.46 -5.18
N ALA A 191 27.00 -11.45 -6.00
CA ALA A 191 26.95 -11.36 -7.46
C ALA A 191 25.60 -10.79 -7.97
N LYS A 192 24.68 -10.45 -7.04
CA LYS A 192 23.31 -9.95 -7.33
C LYS A 192 22.41 -10.98 -8.01
N GLU A 193 22.74 -12.24 -7.83
CA GLU A 193 21.91 -13.36 -8.24
C GLU A 193 20.87 -13.65 -7.15
N VAL A 194 19.64 -13.97 -7.56
CA VAL A 194 18.55 -14.29 -6.64
C VAL A 194 18.84 -15.61 -5.93
N ILE A 195 18.89 -15.57 -4.60
CA ILE A 195 19.01 -16.76 -3.73
C ILE A 195 17.63 -17.29 -3.37
N ALA A 196 16.72 -16.39 -2.98
CA ALA A 196 15.38 -16.75 -2.55
C ALA A 196 14.38 -15.59 -2.79
N VAL A 197 13.11 -15.96 -2.93
CA VAL A 197 11.98 -15.03 -2.99
C VAL A 197 10.98 -15.42 -1.93
N TYR A 198 10.51 -14.46 -1.16
CA TYR A 198 9.52 -14.61 -0.09
C TYR A 198 8.31 -13.76 -0.44
N ASP A 199 7.20 -14.42 -0.70
CA ASP A 199 5.94 -13.83 -1.18
C ASP A 199 4.78 -14.61 -0.56
N PRO A 200 4.44 -14.38 0.73
CA PRO A 200 3.36 -15.06 1.41
C PRO A 200 2.01 -14.66 0.81
N LYS A 201 1.13 -15.63 0.58
CA LYS A 201 -0.12 -15.39 -0.16
C LYS A 201 -1.26 -14.82 0.67
N ASP A 202 -1.22 -14.99 1.98
CA ASP A 202 -2.38 -14.73 2.86
C ASP A 202 -2.10 -13.72 3.96
N ILE A 203 -0.85 -13.24 4.06
CA ILE A 203 -0.37 -12.29 5.07
C ILE A 203 0.50 -11.23 4.43
N LEU A 204 0.51 -10.03 5.01
CA LEU A 204 1.20 -8.86 4.47
C LEU A 204 2.67 -8.77 4.90
N ASN A 205 3.03 -9.37 6.02
CA ASN A 205 4.41 -9.38 6.52
C ASN A 205 5.21 -10.54 5.93
N VAL A 206 6.52 -10.39 5.89
CA VAL A 206 7.44 -11.43 5.44
C VAL A 206 8.43 -11.75 6.54
N VAL A 207 8.55 -13.05 6.86
CA VAL A 207 9.59 -13.57 7.76
C VAL A 207 10.58 -14.40 6.95
N ILE A 208 11.86 -14.11 7.14
CA ILE A 208 12.98 -14.89 6.59
C ILE A 208 13.68 -15.59 7.74
N ASP A 209 13.72 -16.90 7.70
CA ASP A 209 14.54 -17.74 8.58
C ASP A 209 15.41 -18.65 7.70
N THR A 210 16.71 -18.35 7.66
CA THR A 210 17.65 -19.11 6.82
C THR A 210 19.05 -19.08 7.40
N THR A 211 19.95 -19.89 6.86
CA THR A 211 21.38 -19.82 7.18
C THR A 211 22.11 -19.18 6.01
N LEU A 212 22.84 -18.10 6.28
CA LEU A 212 23.67 -17.43 5.30
C LEU A 212 25.17 -17.57 5.65
N HIS A 213 26.00 -17.67 4.63
CA HIS A 213 27.48 -17.65 4.78
C HIS A 213 27.97 -16.22 5.02
N ALA A 214 29.21 -16.09 5.51
CA ALA A 214 29.88 -14.78 5.53
C ALA A 214 29.92 -14.18 4.13
N GLY A 215 29.60 -12.89 3.98
CA GLY A 215 29.60 -12.21 2.68
C GLY A 215 28.63 -11.05 2.59
N ASN A 216 28.60 -10.43 1.41
CA ASN A 216 27.66 -9.36 1.09
C ASN A 216 26.35 -9.92 0.52
N TYR A 217 25.25 -9.30 0.89
CA TYR A 217 23.91 -9.63 0.45
C TYR A 217 23.11 -8.37 0.14
N TYR A 218 22.10 -8.55 -0.68
CA TYR A 218 21.10 -7.51 -0.97
C TYR A 218 19.70 -8.04 -0.66
N LEU A 219 18.89 -7.20 -0.10
CA LEU A 219 17.49 -7.44 0.15
C LEU A 219 16.68 -6.41 -0.65
N MET A 220 15.84 -6.88 -1.56
CA MET A 220 14.94 -6.05 -2.33
C MET A 220 13.52 -6.21 -1.78
N VAL A 221 12.92 -5.10 -1.41
CA VAL A 221 11.53 -5.00 -0.92
C VAL A 221 10.67 -4.39 -2.01
N GLN A 222 9.50 -4.93 -2.25
CA GLN A 222 8.52 -4.41 -3.21
C GLN A 222 7.10 -4.80 -2.83
N GLY A 223 6.09 -4.14 -3.42
CA GLY A 223 4.71 -4.62 -3.38
C GLY A 223 4.52 -5.82 -4.31
N ALA A 224 3.86 -6.87 -3.83
CA ALA A 224 3.47 -8.01 -4.66
C ALA A 224 2.15 -7.75 -5.39
N GLY A 225 1.22 -7.08 -4.71
CA GLY A 225 -0.16 -6.93 -5.13
C GLY A 225 -0.94 -8.25 -5.02
N ASN A 226 -2.24 -8.14 -4.92
CA ASN A 226 -3.10 -9.31 -4.92
C ASN A 226 -3.56 -9.61 -6.35
N ALA A 227 -3.10 -10.71 -6.93
CA ALA A 227 -3.48 -11.14 -8.28
C ALA A 227 -4.98 -11.47 -8.43
N ASN A 228 -5.73 -11.51 -7.33
CA ASN A 228 -7.17 -11.81 -7.27
C ASN A 228 -8.01 -10.60 -6.79
N ALA A 229 -7.43 -9.41 -6.71
CA ALA A 229 -8.13 -8.19 -6.34
C ALA A 229 -8.76 -7.49 -7.54
#